data_9f5f167d6a309b6ed3b58fe4b010bdbf
#
_entry.id   9f5f167d6a309b6ed3b58fe4b010bdbf
#
_cell.length_a   1.000
_cell.length_b   1.000
_cell.length_c   1.000
_cell.angle_alpha   90.00
_cell.angle_beta   90.00
_cell.angle_gamma   90.00
#
_symmetry.space_group_name_H-M   'P 1'
#
loop_
_entity.id
_entity.type
_entity.pdbx_description
1 polymer ?
#
loop_
_entity_poly.entity_id
_entity_poly.type
_entity_poly.pdbx_seq_one_letter_code
_entity_poly.pdbx_strand_id
1 'polypeptide(L)'
;WSSDVCSSDLGGKMYHRSAISHKDYLSYQDDDVRKQCFLTEYTITGTDTRRYFEPEYKGFSGKGEGKWPSSAPGNMKFYDRTKSCYETGGSKANLIAIRYSDILLNYAEVENYLNGPTSDAYEKLNKVHQRSLSIPVTPGLSKEEFDDAIYQERTWELVGEGYLYFDELRTDRLGKNVYEYKTYMYENGYFNCQKLQFVPQKTFLWKIPQTSLDSNPALEQNPDNISDPRYPLK
;
A
#
# COMPACT_ATOMS: atom_id res chain seq x y z
N TRP A 1 3.20 11.09 1.80
CA TRP A 1 3.89 9.94 2.41
C TRP A 1 5.40 10.10 2.22
N SER A 2 6.09 10.72 3.16
CA SER A 2 7.55 10.73 3.13
C SER A 2 8.04 9.48 3.85
N SER A 3 8.67 8.60 3.12
CA SER A 3 9.30 7.38 3.64
C SER A 3 10.70 7.68 4.15
N ASP A 4 10.82 8.47 5.21
CA ASP A 4 12.10 8.63 5.88
C ASP A 4 12.35 7.40 6.74
N VAL A 5 12.75 6.30 6.10
CA VAL A 5 13.16 5.07 6.78
C VAL A 5 14.67 5.13 6.99
N CYS A 6 15.10 5.78 8.06
CA CYS A 6 16.43 5.59 8.58
C CYS A 6 16.39 4.53 9.69
N SER A 7 17.26 3.55 9.64
CA SER A 7 17.31 2.50 10.64
C SER A 7 17.80 3.03 11.99
N SER A 8 17.08 2.71 13.06
CA SER A 8 17.48 3.01 14.43
C SER A 8 18.77 2.28 14.84
N ASP A 9 19.09 1.16 14.21
CA ASP A 9 20.27 0.33 14.52
C ASP A 9 21.59 1.05 14.27
N LEU A 10 21.51 2.24 13.69
CA LEU A 10 22.65 3.01 13.25
C LEU A 10 22.70 4.40 13.88
N GLY A 11 21.95 4.67 14.95
CA GLY A 11 22.00 5.90 15.74
C GLY A 11 21.22 7.09 15.18
N GLY A 12 20.45 6.90 14.11
CA GLY A 12 19.59 7.92 13.52
C GLY A 12 18.20 8.00 14.17
N LYS A 13 17.56 9.16 14.06
CA LYS A 13 16.15 9.30 14.46
C LYS A 13 15.26 8.62 13.41
N MET A 14 14.68 7.50 13.78
CA MET A 14 13.80 6.75 12.91
C MET A 14 12.35 7.16 13.15
N TYR A 15 11.70 7.57 12.07
CA TYR A 15 10.26 7.72 12.06
C TYR A 15 9.67 6.63 11.18
N HIS A 16 9.13 5.56 11.79
CA HIS A 16 8.34 4.55 11.10
C HIS A 16 7.05 5.17 10.57
N ARG A 17 7.14 5.89 9.46
CA ARG A 17 5.98 6.51 8.81
C ARG A 17 5.44 5.70 7.65
N SER A 18 6.15 4.66 7.22
CA SER A 18 5.71 3.77 6.16
C SER A 18 5.68 2.33 6.68
N ALA A 19 4.50 1.85 6.98
CA ALA A 19 4.24 0.48 7.31
C ALA A 19 3.24 -0.09 6.31
N ILE A 20 3.36 -1.38 6.02
CA ILE A 20 2.37 -2.10 5.25
C ILE A 20 1.32 -2.68 6.19
N SER A 21 0.06 -2.77 5.75
CA SER A 21 -0.95 -3.46 6.55
C SER A 21 -0.57 -4.94 6.73
N HIS A 22 -0.94 -5.54 7.85
CA HIS A 22 -0.69 -6.97 8.06
C HIS A 22 -1.39 -7.83 6.99
N LYS A 23 -2.59 -7.42 6.55
CA LYS A 23 -3.34 -8.09 5.48
C LYS A 23 -2.52 -8.13 4.19
N ASP A 24 -1.98 -6.99 3.77
CA ASP A 24 -1.19 -6.91 2.55
C ASP A 24 0.13 -7.65 2.68
N TYR A 25 0.80 -7.57 3.85
CA TYR A 25 2.00 -8.34 4.10
C TYR A 25 1.77 -9.85 4.04
N LEU A 26 0.68 -10.34 4.64
CA LEU A 26 0.32 -11.76 4.62
C LEU A 26 -0.18 -12.24 3.26
N SER A 27 -0.56 -11.33 2.36
CA SER A 27 -0.97 -11.69 1.00
C SER A 27 0.20 -12.10 0.10
N TYR A 28 1.45 -11.72 0.44
CA TYR A 28 2.61 -12.21 -0.30
C TYR A 28 2.81 -13.71 -0.09
N GLN A 29 3.16 -14.41 -1.15
CA GLN A 29 3.54 -15.82 -1.06
C GLN A 29 4.83 -15.98 -0.24
N ASP A 30 5.02 -17.14 0.36
CA ASP A 30 6.15 -17.34 1.28
C ASP A 30 7.51 -17.31 0.59
N ASP A 31 7.56 -17.68 -0.68
CA ASP A 31 8.74 -17.66 -1.53
C ASP A 31 8.92 -16.34 -2.31
N ASP A 32 8.01 -15.37 -2.12
CA ASP A 32 8.14 -14.05 -2.75
C ASP A 32 9.33 -13.28 -2.15
N VAL A 33 10.36 -13.06 -2.96
CA VAL A 33 11.57 -12.37 -2.52
C VAL A 33 11.33 -10.93 -2.03
N ARG A 34 10.20 -10.32 -2.41
CA ARG A 34 9.80 -8.98 -1.97
C ARG A 34 9.47 -8.92 -0.49
N LYS A 35 9.12 -10.04 0.15
CA LYS A 35 8.95 -10.10 1.61
C LYS A 35 10.20 -9.64 2.36
N GLN A 36 11.39 -9.79 1.78
CA GLN A 36 12.65 -9.33 2.37
C GLN A 36 12.77 -7.79 2.41
N CYS A 37 11.92 -7.07 1.70
CA CYS A 37 11.83 -5.61 1.77
C CYS A 37 11.06 -5.10 2.99
N PHE A 38 10.57 -5.99 3.85
CA PHE A 38 9.84 -5.60 5.05
C PHE A 38 10.62 -5.92 6.32
N LEU A 39 10.65 -4.95 7.21
CA LEU A 39 11.29 -5.09 8.51
C LEU A 39 10.29 -5.70 9.50
N THR A 40 10.45 -6.98 9.78
CA THR A 40 9.60 -7.72 10.70
C THR A 40 10.14 -7.70 12.13
N GLU A 41 11.41 -7.35 12.30
CA GLU A 41 12.06 -7.31 13.60
C GLU A 41 13.22 -6.32 13.62
N TYR A 42 13.33 -5.53 14.70
CA TYR A 42 14.46 -4.61 14.93
C TYR A 42 14.58 -4.19 16.37
N THR A 43 15.78 -3.81 16.76
CA THR A 43 16.05 -3.23 18.09
C THR A 43 16.04 -1.70 18.00
N ILE A 44 15.46 -1.05 19.00
CA ILE A 44 15.46 0.42 19.07
C ILE A 44 16.81 0.87 19.60
N THR A 45 17.55 1.68 18.82
CA THR A 45 18.87 2.19 19.18
C THR A 45 18.88 2.90 20.52
N GLY A 46 19.90 2.60 21.32
CA GLY A 46 20.06 3.16 22.67
C GLY A 46 19.15 2.53 23.70
N THR A 47 18.47 1.45 23.37
CA THR A 47 17.63 0.67 24.28
C THR A 47 17.81 -0.81 23.98
N ASP A 48 17.45 -1.66 24.93
CA ASP A 48 17.35 -3.12 24.73
C ASP A 48 15.96 -3.51 24.18
N THR A 49 15.18 -2.54 23.76
CA THR A 49 13.80 -2.78 23.31
C THR A 49 13.78 -3.29 21.89
N ARG A 50 13.24 -4.48 21.72
CA ARG A 50 13.05 -5.15 20.44
C ARG A 50 11.62 -4.96 19.95
N ARG A 51 11.45 -4.43 18.75
CA ARG A 51 10.19 -4.46 18.02
C ARG A 51 10.12 -5.69 17.13
N TYR A 52 8.95 -6.30 17.08
CA TYR A 52 8.72 -7.45 16.22
C TYR A 52 7.29 -7.42 15.65
N PHE A 53 7.15 -7.95 14.44
CA PHE A 53 5.88 -8.11 13.79
C PHE A 53 5.12 -9.29 14.42
N GLU A 54 3.90 -9.01 14.85
CA GLU A 54 2.98 -9.99 15.42
C GLU A 54 1.60 -9.75 14.80
N PRO A 55 1.18 -10.56 13.79
CA PRO A 55 -0.08 -10.37 13.08
C PRO A 55 -1.29 -10.33 14.01
N GLU A 56 -1.27 -11.15 15.06
CA GLU A 56 -2.37 -11.26 16.03
C GLU A 56 -2.40 -10.14 17.06
N TYR A 57 -1.40 -9.26 17.07
CA TYR A 57 -1.36 -8.15 18.01
C TYR A 57 -2.41 -7.10 17.67
N LYS A 58 -3.38 -6.94 18.55
CA LYS A 58 -4.55 -6.06 18.35
C LYS A 58 -4.37 -4.65 18.90
N GLY A 59 -3.28 -4.39 19.58
CA GLY A 59 -2.94 -3.07 20.11
C GLY A 59 -2.30 -2.15 19.08
N PHE A 60 -2.21 -0.87 19.39
CA PHE A 60 -1.53 0.12 18.53
C PHE A 60 -0.01 -0.08 18.51
N SER A 61 0.62 -0.15 19.64
CA SER A 61 1.97 -0.64 19.86
C SER A 61 2.11 -1.00 21.33
N GLY A 62 2.51 -2.21 21.63
CA GLY A 62 2.81 -2.62 22.99
C GLY A 62 4.03 -1.88 23.49
N LYS A 63 3.94 -1.36 24.70
CA LYS A 63 5.11 -0.93 25.47
C LYS A 63 5.27 -1.96 26.58
N GLY A 64 6.30 -2.78 26.48
CA GLY A 64 6.68 -3.73 27.53
C GLY A 64 8.18 -3.70 27.67
N GLU A 65 8.70 -4.12 28.84
CA GLU A 65 10.14 -4.25 29.03
C GLU A 65 10.72 -5.21 27.96
N GLY A 66 11.61 -4.67 27.13
CA GLY A 66 12.39 -5.41 26.16
C GLY A 66 11.67 -5.88 24.88
N LYS A 67 10.34 -5.80 24.78
CA LYS A 67 9.60 -6.27 23.59
C LYS A 67 8.40 -5.40 23.27
N TRP A 68 8.32 -4.96 22.01
CA TRP A 68 7.21 -4.18 21.51
C TRP A 68 6.59 -4.84 20.27
N PRO A 69 5.47 -5.55 20.40
CA PRO A 69 4.77 -6.12 19.25
C PRO A 69 4.16 -5.03 18.37
N SER A 70 4.08 -5.29 17.09
CA SER A 70 3.44 -4.44 16.10
C SER A 70 2.67 -5.30 15.10
N SER A 71 1.45 -4.93 14.80
CA SER A 71 0.63 -5.60 13.77
C SER A 71 1.02 -5.22 12.34
N ALA A 72 1.97 -4.31 12.15
CA ALA A 72 2.37 -3.82 10.85
C ALA A 72 3.90 -3.84 10.70
N PRO A 73 4.44 -4.59 9.73
CA PRO A 73 5.88 -4.56 9.45
C PRO A 73 6.27 -3.25 8.77
N GLY A 74 7.51 -2.82 9.00
CA GLY A 74 8.07 -1.62 8.39
C GLY A 74 8.44 -1.85 6.93
N ASN A 75 8.18 -0.87 6.07
CA ASN A 75 8.61 -0.92 4.68
C ASN A 75 10.05 -0.38 4.55
N MET A 76 10.96 -1.21 4.02
CA MET A 76 12.38 -0.87 3.82
C MET A 76 12.74 -0.59 2.35
N LYS A 77 11.78 -0.49 1.46
CA LYS A 77 12.01 -0.35 0.02
C LYS A 77 12.88 0.89 -0.34
N PHE A 78 12.76 1.95 0.45
CA PHE A 78 13.52 3.19 0.27
C PHE A 78 14.63 3.38 1.32
N TYR A 79 15.07 2.29 1.92
CA TYR A 79 16.08 2.33 2.94
C TYR A 79 17.44 2.78 2.38
N ASP A 80 17.93 3.90 2.88
CA ASP A 80 19.27 4.42 2.55
C ASP A 80 20.29 3.86 3.55
N ARG A 81 21.17 3.00 3.07
CA ARG A 81 22.23 2.38 3.88
C ARG A 81 23.47 3.26 4.05
N THR A 82 23.43 4.51 3.55
CA THR A 82 24.58 5.41 3.67
C THR A 82 24.63 6.09 5.03
N LYS A 83 25.84 6.38 5.52
CA LYS A 83 26.03 7.10 6.78
C LYS A 83 25.39 8.51 6.79
N SER A 84 25.21 9.11 5.63
CA SER A 84 24.64 10.46 5.53
C SER A 84 23.21 10.56 6.06
N CYS A 85 22.44 9.48 5.99
CA CYS A 85 21.11 9.42 6.53
C CYS A 85 21.08 9.61 8.07
N TYR A 86 22.13 9.15 8.78
CA TYR A 86 22.26 9.31 10.23
C TYR A 86 22.74 10.67 10.65
N GLU A 87 23.66 11.23 9.89
CA GLU A 87 24.32 12.49 10.23
C GLU A 87 23.43 13.70 9.91
N THR A 88 22.67 13.62 8.85
CA THR A 88 21.85 14.76 8.35
C THR A 88 20.37 14.63 8.59
N GLY A 89 19.89 13.43 8.92
CA GLY A 89 18.44 13.14 9.06
C GLY A 89 17.69 13.11 7.74
N GLY A 90 18.42 13.09 6.59
CA GLY A 90 17.84 13.00 5.26
C GLY A 90 18.43 11.88 4.42
N SER A 91 17.61 11.25 3.59
CA SER A 91 18.03 10.21 2.65
C SER A 91 18.59 10.83 1.36
N LYS A 92 19.65 10.20 0.82
CA LYS A 92 20.18 10.48 -0.53
C LYS A 92 19.61 9.55 -1.59
N ALA A 93 18.71 8.65 -1.22
CA ALA A 93 18.04 7.77 -2.15
C ALA A 93 17.18 8.60 -3.12
N ASN A 94 17.26 8.28 -4.41
CA ASN A 94 16.44 8.93 -5.41
C ASN A 94 14.97 8.53 -5.23
N LEU A 95 14.07 9.50 -5.29
CA LEU A 95 12.64 9.23 -5.39
C LEU A 95 12.34 8.75 -6.81
N ILE A 96 11.80 7.55 -6.90
CA ILE A 96 11.39 6.95 -8.17
C ILE A 96 10.00 7.47 -8.51
N ALA A 97 9.90 8.28 -9.57
CA ALA A 97 8.62 8.80 -10.02
C ALA A 97 7.88 7.80 -10.92
N ILE A 98 8.59 7.15 -11.85
CA ILE A 98 8.05 6.12 -12.75
C ILE A 98 9.14 5.09 -12.97
N ARG A 99 8.77 3.81 -13.04
CA ARG A 99 9.69 2.73 -13.33
C ARG A 99 9.10 1.69 -14.30
N TYR A 100 9.97 0.91 -14.88
CA TYR A 100 9.61 -0.01 -15.96
C TYR A 100 8.53 -1.03 -15.55
N SER A 101 8.53 -1.51 -14.31
CA SER A 101 7.47 -2.41 -13.81
C SER A 101 6.10 -1.77 -13.88
N ASP A 102 5.97 -0.47 -13.51
CA ASP A 102 4.70 0.24 -13.61
C ASP A 102 4.21 0.31 -15.06
N ILE A 103 5.11 0.62 -16.01
CA ILE A 103 4.77 0.66 -17.44
C ILE A 103 4.32 -0.72 -17.94
N LEU A 104 4.97 -1.80 -17.54
CA LEU A 104 4.58 -3.16 -17.94
C LEU A 104 3.21 -3.55 -17.39
N LEU A 105 2.93 -3.21 -16.13
CA LEU A 105 1.64 -3.50 -15.50
C LEU A 105 0.52 -2.64 -16.10
N ASN A 106 0.78 -1.36 -16.39
CA ASN A 106 -0.16 -0.51 -17.12
C ASN A 106 -0.44 -1.03 -18.53
N TYR A 107 0.58 -1.53 -19.23
CA TYR A 107 0.38 -2.14 -20.54
C TYR A 107 -0.52 -3.38 -20.45
N ALA A 108 -0.24 -4.29 -19.50
CA ALA A 108 -1.04 -5.50 -19.30
C ALA A 108 -2.51 -5.15 -18.98
N GLU A 109 -2.75 -4.12 -18.19
CA GLU A 109 -4.08 -3.64 -17.84
C GLU A 109 -4.83 -3.07 -19.05
N VAL A 110 -4.17 -2.21 -19.84
CA VAL A 110 -4.77 -1.64 -21.05
C VAL A 110 -5.06 -2.71 -22.08
N GLU A 111 -4.14 -3.64 -22.30
CA GLU A 111 -4.33 -4.75 -23.24
C GLU A 111 -5.49 -5.63 -22.79
N ASN A 112 -5.58 -5.97 -21.49
CA ASN A 112 -6.70 -6.70 -20.94
C ASN A 112 -8.03 -5.94 -21.12
N TYR A 113 -8.02 -4.64 -20.93
CA TYR A 113 -9.22 -3.82 -21.11
C TYR A 113 -9.74 -3.84 -22.54
N LEU A 114 -8.86 -3.74 -23.52
CA LEU A 114 -9.20 -3.65 -24.94
C LEU A 114 -9.51 -5.02 -25.56
N ASN A 115 -8.68 -6.00 -25.30
CA ASN A 115 -8.63 -7.28 -26.05
C ASN A 115 -8.82 -8.52 -25.15
N GLY A 116 -8.93 -8.34 -23.84
CA GLY A 116 -8.94 -9.43 -22.87
C GLY A 116 -7.52 -9.91 -22.51
N PRO A 117 -7.40 -11.00 -21.74
CA PRO A 117 -6.12 -11.51 -21.24
C PRO A 117 -5.35 -12.23 -22.37
N THR A 118 -4.83 -11.47 -23.32
CA THR A 118 -4.04 -11.97 -24.44
C THR A 118 -2.70 -12.52 -23.97
N SER A 119 -2.02 -13.30 -24.83
CA SER A 119 -0.68 -13.78 -24.56
C SER A 119 0.32 -12.65 -24.31
N ASP A 120 0.14 -11.50 -24.96
CA ASP A 120 0.99 -10.33 -24.77
C ASP A 120 0.74 -9.68 -23.39
N ALA A 121 -0.52 -9.58 -22.96
CA ALA A 121 -0.86 -9.13 -21.61
C ALA A 121 -0.22 -10.02 -20.54
N TYR A 122 -0.31 -11.34 -20.70
CA TYR A 122 0.36 -12.30 -19.81
C TYR A 122 1.89 -12.15 -19.82
N GLU A 123 2.49 -11.93 -20.99
CA GLU A 123 3.95 -11.72 -21.08
C GLU A 123 4.39 -10.53 -20.23
N LYS A 124 3.66 -9.41 -20.33
CA LYS A 124 4.02 -8.19 -19.58
C LYS A 124 3.81 -8.34 -18.08
N LEU A 125 2.70 -8.95 -17.67
CA LEU A 125 2.44 -9.25 -16.27
C LEU A 125 3.50 -10.20 -15.70
N ASN A 126 3.77 -11.31 -16.40
CA ASN A 126 4.73 -12.31 -15.97
C ASN A 126 6.18 -11.80 -15.94
N LYS A 127 6.53 -10.83 -16.78
CA LYS A 127 7.85 -10.20 -16.74
C LYS A 127 8.11 -9.44 -15.43
N VAL A 128 7.06 -8.96 -14.77
CA VAL A 128 7.15 -8.39 -13.41
C VAL A 128 7.06 -9.51 -12.36
N HIS A 129 6.06 -10.33 -12.45
CA HIS A 129 5.73 -11.38 -11.49
C HIS A 129 6.89 -12.38 -11.29
N GLN A 130 7.43 -12.92 -12.37
CA GLN A 130 8.49 -13.94 -12.33
C GLN A 130 9.87 -13.40 -11.93
N ARG A 131 10.04 -12.10 -11.80
CA ARG A 131 11.23 -11.53 -11.17
C ARG A 131 11.29 -11.84 -9.67
N SER A 132 10.14 -12.02 -9.06
CA SER A 132 9.99 -12.18 -7.61
C SER A 132 9.45 -13.55 -7.20
N LEU A 133 8.71 -14.19 -8.10
CA LEU A 133 8.13 -15.52 -7.94
C LEU A 133 8.52 -16.37 -9.14
N SER A 134 8.92 -17.63 -8.90
CA SER A 134 9.39 -18.52 -9.98
C SER A 134 8.27 -19.03 -10.89
N ILE A 135 7.03 -19.01 -10.40
CA ILE A 135 5.87 -19.56 -11.11
C ILE A 135 5.15 -18.42 -11.84
N PRO A 136 4.77 -18.58 -13.11
CA PRO A 136 3.99 -17.56 -13.81
C PRO A 136 2.55 -17.48 -13.28
N VAL A 137 1.89 -16.36 -13.53
CA VAL A 137 0.45 -16.23 -13.29
C VAL A 137 -0.30 -17.32 -14.06
N THR A 138 -1.28 -17.94 -13.40
CA THR A 138 -2.09 -19.02 -13.97
C THR A 138 -2.71 -18.59 -15.30
N PRO A 139 -2.51 -19.34 -16.40
CA PRO A 139 -3.10 -19.01 -17.67
C PRO A 139 -4.60 -19.34 -17.71
N GLY A 140 -5.32 -18.72 -18.65
CA GLY A 140 -6.74 -18.99 -18.88
C GLY A 140 -7.71 -18.28 -17.96
N LEU A 141 -7.26 -17.23 -17.28
CA LEU A 141 -8.12 -16.37 -16.48
C LEU A 141 -9.14 -15.64 -17.37
N SER A 142 -10.33 -15.37 -16.84
CA SER A 142 -11.26 -14.41 -17.42
C SER A 142 -10.67 -12.99 -17.41
N LYS A 143 -11.33 -12.07 -18.10
CA LYS A 143 -10.91 -10.66 -18.13
C LYS A 143 -10.90 -10.05 -16.74
N GLU A 144 -11.89 -10.34 -15.93
CA GLU A 144 -12.06 -9.86 -14.57
C GLU A 144 -11.01 -10.49 -13.63
N GLU A 145 -10.79 -11.79 -13.70
CA GLU A 145 -9.77 -12.48 -12.91
C GLU A 145 -8.36 -12.01 -13.25
N PHE A 146 -8.11 -11.71 -14.52
CA PHE A 146 -6.82 -11.19 -14.96
C PHE A 146 -6.61 -9.74 -14.48
N ASP A 147 -7.67 -8.92 -14.46
CA ASP A 147 -7.65 -7.57 -13.88
C ASP A 147 -7.34 -7.60 -12.38
N ASP A 148 -7.92 -8.56 -11.66
CA ASP A 148 -7.61 -8.79 -10.24
C ASP A 148 -6.16 -9.26 -10.05
N ALA A 149 -5.64 -10.09 -10.92
CA ALA A 149 -4.23 -10.53 -10.89
C ALA A 149 -3.26 -9.36 -11.13
N ILE A 150 -3.57 -8.47 -12.07
CA ILE A 150 -2.79 -7.25 -12.31
C ILE A 150 -2.84 -6.33 -11.09
N TYR A 151 -4.02 -6.11 -10.52
CA TYR A 151 -4.19 -5.29 -9.33
C TYR A 151 -3.38 -5.84 -8.15
N GLN A 152 -3.43 -7.15 -7.94
CA GLN A 152 -2.66 -7.80 -6.88
C GLN A 152 -1.15 -7.66 -7.11
N GLU A 153 -0.68 -7.84 -8.35
CA GLU A 153 0.73 -7.65 -8.68
C GLU A 153 1.18 -6.19 -8.49
N ARG A 154 0.34 -5.22 -8.87
CA ARG A 154 0.59 -3.80 -8.60
C ARG A 154 0.70 -3.51 -7.11
N THR A 155 -0.19 -4.09 -6.30
CA THR A 155 -0.15 -3.96 -4.83
C THR A 155 1.16 -4.47 -4.27
N TRP A 156 1.63 -5.64 -4.70
CA TRP A 156 2.90 -6.20 -4.25
C TRP A 156 4.13 -5.44 -4.76
N GLU A 157 4.12 -5.12 -6.05
CA GLU A 157 5.27 -4.53 -6.72
C GLU A 157 5.47 -3.05 -6.38
N LEU A 158 4.39 -2.27 -6.26
CA LEU A 158 4.42 -0.83 -6.12
C LEU A 158 4.15 -0.34 -4.68
N VAL A 159 4.14 -1.26 -3.72
CA VAL A 159 3.91 -0.92 -2.30
C VAL A 159 4.86 0.18 -1.83
N GLY A 160 4.31 1.18 -1.14
CA GLY A 160 5.06 2.32 -0.62
C GLY A 160 5.46 3.38 -1.65
N GLU A 161 5.18 3.19 -2.94
CA GLU A 161 5.50 4.15 -4.01
C GLU A 161 4.38 5.18 -4.28
N GLY A 162 3.28 5.11 -3.50
CA GLY A 162 2.18 6.06 -3.61
C GLY A 162 1.12 5.71 -4.67
N TYR A 163 1.27 4.60 -5.38
CA TYR A 163 0.35 4.22 -6.46
C TYR A 163 -0.97 3.63 -5.96
N LEU A 164 -0.95 2.82 -4.91
CA LEU A 164 -2.08 2.00 -4.49
C LEU A 164 -3.38 2.81 -4.31
N TYR A 165 -3.31 3.96 -3.64
CA TYR A 165 -4.48 4.82 -3.44
C TYR A 165 -5.12 5.24 -4.78
N PHE A 166 -4.29 5.65 -5.74
CA PHE A 166 -4.77 6.09 -7.06
C PHE A 166 -5.25 4.91 -7.91
N ASP A 167 -4.60 3.75 -7.79
CA ASP A 167 -5.04 2.52 -8.46
C ASP A 167 -6.41 2.08 -7.94
N GLU A 168 -6.60 2.05 -6.64
CA GLU A 168 -7.89 1.72 -6.03
C GLU A 168 -8.98 2.74 -6.39
N LEU A 169 -8.62 4.02 -6.45
CA LEU A 169 -9.55 5.08 -6.82
C LEU A 169 -10.02 4.95 -8.28
N ARG A 170 -9.09 4.79 -9.23
CA ARG A 170 -9.41 4.70 -10.66
C ARG A 170 -10.08 3.39 -11.07
N THR A 171 -9.89 2.32 -10.28
CA THR A 171 -10.51 1.00 -10.52
C THR A 171 -11.75 0.75 -9.66
N ASP A 172 -12.24 1.76 -8.95
CA ASP A 172 -13.42 1.69 -8.06
C ASP A 172 -13.30 0.66 -6.93
N ARG A 173 -12.08 0.33 -6.51
CA ARG A 173 -11.81 -0.63 -5.43
C ARG A 173 -11.68 0.02 -4.05
N LEU A 174 -11.36 1.32 -3.99
CA LEU A 174 -11.00 2.00 -2.74
C LEU A 174 -12.07 1.87 -1.66
N GLY A 175 -13.33 2.17 -2.01
CA GLY A 175 -14.43 2.12 -1.06
C GLY A 175 -14.65 0.73 -0.46
N LYS A 176 -14.65 -0.28 -1.32
CA LYS A 176 -14.78 -1.69 -0.93
C LYS A 176 -13.60 -2.14 -0.07
N ASN A 177 -12.38 -1.89 -0.50
CA ASN A 177 -11.18 -2.34 0.20
C ASN A 177 -11.05 -1.70 1.59
N VAL A 178 -11.32 -0.39 1.70
CA VAL A 178 -11.32 0.30 3.00
C VAL A 178 -12.42 -0.25 3.91
N TYR A 179 -13.62 -0.47 3.39
CA TYR A 179 -14.71 -1.03 4.17
C TYR A 179 -14.40 -2.44 4.67
N GLU A 180 -13.96 -3.33 3.79
CA GLU A 180 -13.63 -4.72 4.13
C GLU A 180 -12.50 -4.78 5.18
N TYR A 181 -11.42 -4.00 4.96
CA TYR A 181 -10.31 -3.96 5.90
C TYR A 181 -10.72 -3.41 7.27
N LYS A 182 -11.48 -2.33 7.30
CA LYS A 182 -11.94 -1.73 8.57
C LYS A 182 -12.95 -2.62 9.29
N THR A 183 -13.81 -3.30 8.54
CA THR A 183 -14.76 -4.29 9.10
C THR A 183 -13.99 -5.45 9.72
N TYR A 184 -13.01 -5.99 9.01
CA TYR A 184 -12.15 -7.03 9.55
C TYR A 184 -11.44 -6.58 10.84
N MET A 185 -10.86 -5.38 10.85
CA MET A 185 -10.20 -4.83 12.04
C MET A 185 -11.16 -4.67 13.21
N TYR A 186 -12.37 -4.17 12.96
CA TYR A 186 -13.40 -4.01 13.99
C TYR A 186 -13.86 -5.36 14.56
N GLU A 187 -14.23 -6.31 13.70
CA GLU A 187 -14.74 -7.64 14.10
C GLU A 187 -13.68 -8.46 14.84
N ASN A 188 -12.43 -8.25 14.55
CA ASN A 188 -11.31 -8.90 15.24
C ASN A 188 -10.81 -8.13 16.46
N GLY A 189 -11.43 -7.02 16.84
CA GLY A 189 -11.14 -6.28 18.07
C GLY A 189 -9.82 -5.53 18.05
N TYR A 190 -9.35 -5.07 16.87
CA TYR A 190 -8.15 -4.23 16.79
C TYR A 190 -8.39 -2.85 17.40
N PHE A 191 -7.33 -2.31 18.00
CA PHE A 191 -7.38 -1.04 18.72
C PHE A 191 -7.85 0.13 17.84
N ASN A 192 -8.73 0.97 18.40
CA ASN A 192 -9.31 2.16 17.74
C ASN A 192 -10.05 1.91 16.42
N CYS A 193 -10.51 0.70 16.16
CA CYS A 193 -11.36 0.43 15.00
C CYS A 193 -12.82 0.64 15.34
N GLN A 194 -13.50 1.44 14.53
CA GLN A 194 -14.93 1.66 14.61
C GLN A 194 -15.64 0.94 13.47
N LYS A 195 -16.87 0.46 13.75
CA LYS A 195 -17.71 -0.13 12.70
C LYS A 195 -18.03 0.95 11.67
N LEU A 196 -17.66 0.69 10.41
CA LEU A 196 -17.99 1.58 9.30
C LEU A 196 -19.30 1.16 8.65
N GLN A 197 -20.07 2.14 8.19
CA GLN A 197 -21.09 1.90 7.19
C GLN A 197 -20.45 1.95 5.81
N PHE A 198 -20.74 0.97 4.98
CA PHE A 198 -20.30 0.98 3.60
C PHE A 198 -21.08 2.05 2.83
N VAL A 199 -20.37 3.02 2.30
CA VAL A 199 -20.90 4.03 1.39
C VAL A 199 -20.05 4.00 0.14
N PRO A 200 -20.47 3.28 -0.91
CA PRO A 200 -19.63 2.98 -2.08
C PRO A 200 -19.01 4.20 -2.74
N GLN A 201 -19.69 5.33 -2.67
CA GLN A 201 -19.37 6.51 -3.46
C GLN A 201 -18.72 7.66 -2.66
N LYS A 202 -18.53 7.48 -1.35
CA LYS A 202 -18.11 8.57 -0.45
C LYS A 202 -16.62 8.92 -0.53
N THR A 203 -15.83 8.10 -1.18
CA THR A 203 -14.37 8.18 -1.11
C THR A 203 -13.71 8.93 -2.26
N PHE A 204 -14.47 9.32 -3.29
CA PHE A 204 -13.89 9.80 -4.54
C PHE A 204 -13.52 11.28 -4.55
N LEU A 205 -14.28 12.12 -3.88
CA LEU A 205 -14.00 13.55 -3.86
C LEU A 205 -13.78 14.04 -2.44
N TRP A 206 -12.64 14.66 -2.24
CA TRP A 206 -12.35 15.34 -0.98
C TRP A 206 -13.22 16.58 -0.85
N LYS A 207 -13.70 16.85 0.36
CA LYS A 207 -14.42 18.09 0.64
C LYS A 207 -13.49 19.27 0.44
N ILE A 208 -14.01 20.31 -0.23
CA ILE A 208 -13.31 21.59 -0.34
C ILE A 208 -13.26 22.20 1.06
N PRO A 209 -12.07 22.64 1.53
CA PRO A 209 -11.94 23.26 2.83
C PRO A 209 -12.89 24.45 2.99
N GLN A 210 -13.53 24.58 4.15
CA GLN A 210 -14.52 25.64 4.39
C GLN A 210 -13.92 27.03 4.15
N THR A 211 -12.67 27.25 4.51
CA THR A 211 -11.96 28.51 4.26
C THR A 211 -11.86 28.89 2.78
N SER A 212 -11.80 27.90 1.88
CA SER A 212 -11.79 28.14 0.44
C SER A 212 -13.18 28.49 -0.08
N LEU A 213 -14.23 27.85 0.45
CA LEU A 213 -15.62 28.21 0.14
C LEU A 213 -15.97 29.60 0.61
N ASP A 214 -15.57 29.96 1.83
CA ASP A 214 -15.82 31.28 2.42
C ASP A 214 -15.12 32.42 1.65
N SER A 215 -13.97 32.11 1.05
CA SER A 215 -13.19 33.11 0.28
C SER A 215 -13.60 33.19 -1.19
N ASN A 216 -14.36 32.24 -1.70
CA ASN A 216 -14.81 32.24 -3.12
C ASN A 216 -16.27 31.79 -3.22
N PRO A 217 -17.22 32.75 -3.29
CA PRO A 217 -18.66 32.45 -3.39
C PRO A 217 -19.10 31.68 -4.64
N ALA A 218 -18.20 31.56 -5.64
CA ALA A 218 -18.47 30.78 -6.84
C ALA A 218 -18.16 29.29 -6.69
N LEU A 219 -17.54 28.89 -5.56
CA LEU A 219 -17.27 27.48 -5.26
C LEU A 219 -18.49 26.84 -4.59
N GLU A 220 -18.87 25.70 -5.10
CA GLU A 220 -19.85 24.80 -4.49
C GLU A 220 -19.14 23.60 -3.86
N GLN A 221 -19.62 23.16 -2.69
CA GLN A 221 -19.06 21.99 -2.01
C GLN A 221 -19.24 20.72 -2.85
N ASN A 222 -18.22 19.90 -2.86
CA ASN A 222 -18.35 18.57 -3.45
C ASN A 222 -19.44 17.79 -2.71
N PRO A 223 -20.40 17.20 -3.43
CA PRO A 223 -21.48 16.46 -2.80
C PRO A 223 -20.93 15.24 -2.02
N ASP A 224 -21.63 14.86 -0.95
CA ASP A 224 -21.24 13.76 -0.07
C ASP A 224 -21.30 12.39 -0.74
N ASN A 225 -22.02 12.29 -1.86
CA ASN A 225 -22.29 11.05 -2.58
C ASN A 225 -22.19 11.31 -4.09
N ILE A 226 -21.02 11.16 -4.66
CA ILE A 226 -20.89 11.18 -6.12
C ILE A 226 -20.48 9.80 -6.61
N SER A 227 -21.32 9.24 -7.49
CA SER A 227 -20.83 8.43 -8.59
C SER A 227 -20.19 9.37 -9.60
N ASP A 228 -18.91 9.26 -9.85
CA ASP A 228 -18.32 9.93 -11.00
C ASP A 228 -18.98 9.34 -12.26
N PRO A 229 -19.68 10.13 -13.08
CA PRO A 229 -20.38 9.62 -14.27
C PRO A 229 -19.41 9.00 -15.30
N ARG A 230 -18.09 9.25 -15.17
CA ARG A 230 -17.06 8.62 -16.00
C ARG A 230 -16.81 7.17 -15.59
N TYR A 231 -17.17 6.78 -14.35
CA TYR A 231 -16.99 5.46 -13.80
C TYR A 231 -18.32 4.98 -13.20
N PRO A 232 -19.31 4.60 -14.03
CA PRO A 232 -20.56 4.07 -13.53
C PRO A 232 -20.26 2.80 -12.73
N LEU A 233 -20.83 2.73 -11.52
CA LEU A 233 -20.77 1.51 -10.70
C LEU A 233 -21.23 0.32 -11.55
N LYS A 234 -20.41 -0.69 -11.63
CA LYS A 234 -20.78 -1.97 -12.26
C LYS A 234 -21.61 -2.80 -11.32
#